data_c2a553404e6ad882316f720b6812986d
#
_entry.id   c2a553404e6ad882316f720b6812986d
#
_cell.length_a   1.000
_cell.length_b   1.000
_cell.length_c   1.000
_cell.angle_alpha   90.00
_cell.angle_beta   90.00
_cell.angle_gamma   90.00
#
_symmetry.space_group_name_H-M   'P 1'
#
loop_
_entity.id
_entity.type
_entity.pdbx_description
1 polymer ?
#
loop_
_entity_poly.entity_id
_entity_poly.type
_entity_poly.pdbx_seq_one_letter_code
_entity_poly.pdbx_strand_id
1 'polypeptide(L)'
;GKIAYINSLFPQDILQAMKDQSANRMLAVPLFFRMVKKQIERQVSKGPKAYRMIFWFLFNVFAPISPVALRRLVFQKIHKEFGGQLQYFMSGAAPLDIDTEIFFDRIGLPIYQGYGLTETSPVVTVNTKEHNRRGTVGRALPNTQIRIANDGEILVKGPHVTQGYYKRDDLTAEVIDTEGWFHTGDLGIIDRHGYLTINGRKKNLIVLGSGKKVQPEEVEQYLEPSPLFKDVCILGLTPLDSLRTGQEEVGCMVIPAEDHLELFSDEKTLKLALENEVRLRCKVVADYKRPTSIIVYMGEMPMTTTKKIKRSDVRLLAEKLRRKNDA
;
A
#
# COMPACT_ATOMS: atom_id res chain seq x y z
N GLY A 1 0.12 -21.17 20.80
CA GLY A 1 1.25 -20.26 20.51
C GLY A 1 1.34 -19.15 21.54
N LYS A 2 2.50 -18.52 21.70
CA LYS A 2 2.70 -17.37 22.56
C LYS A 2 2.59 -16.11 21.70
N ILE A 3 1.86 -15.09 22.20
CA ILE A 3 1.76 -13.78 21.57
C ILE A 3 2.59 -12.81 22.42
N ALA A 4 3.51 -12.08 21.79
CA ALA A 4 4.26 -11.02 22.42
C ALA A 4 3.68 -9.66 21.97
N TYR A 5 3.28 -8.84 22.93
CA TYR A 5 2.84 -7.47 22.69
C TYR A 5 4.02 -6.51 22.90
N ILE A 6 4.08 -5.48 22.07
CA ILE A 6 5.14 -4.47 22.12
C ILE A 6 4.49 -3.12 22.41
N ASN A 7 5.04 -2.39 23.38
CA ASN A 7 4.52 -1.07 23.77
C ASN A 7 5.09 0.08 22.94
N SER A 8 5.97 -0.22 21.98
CA SER A 8 6.64 0.76 21.14
C SER A 8 6.47 0.41 19.65
N LEU A 9 6.30 1.44 18.83
CA LEU A 9 6.28 1.30 17.37
C LEU A 9 7.61 1.67 16.71
N PHE A 10 8.65 1.98 17.51
CA PHE A 10 9.97 2.24 16.95
C PHE A 10 10.59 0.95 16.40
N PRO A 11 11.16 0.97 15.17
CA PRO A 11 11.72 -0.23 14.54
C PRO A 11 12.76 -0.96 15.40
N GLN A 12 13.57 -0.22 16.15
CA GLN A 12 14.59 -0.80 17.02
C GLN A 12 13.99 -1.63 18.15
N ASP A 13 12.94 -1.13 18.80
CA ASP A 13 12.26 -1.84 19.90
C ASP A 13 11.54 -3.09 19.37
N ILE A 14 10.96 -2.98 18.17
CA ILE A 14 10.33 -4.12 17.49
C ILE A 14 11.36 -5.21 17.22
N LEU A 15 12.52 -4.86 16.63
CA LEU A 15 13.59 -5.81 16.33
C LEU A 15 14.17 -6.44 17.61
N GLN A 16 14.34 -5.65 18.67
CA GLN A 16 14.80 -6.17 19.94
C GLN A 16 13.80 -7.15 20.56
N ALA A 17 12.52 -6.81 20.57
CA ALA A 17 11.48 -7.71 21.06
C ALA A 17 11.40 -9.02 20.24
N MET A 18 11.61 -8.95 18.93
CA MET A 18 11.67 -10.14 18.07
C MET A 18 12.84 -11.06 18.45
N LYS A 19 14.00 -10.50 18.76
CA LYS A 19 15.18 -11.24 19.25
C LYS A 19 14.90 -11.88 20.60
N ASP A 20 14.44 -11.09 21.56
CA ASP A 20 14.21 -11.53 22.95
C ASP A 20 13.14 -12.62 23.06
N GLN A 21 12.11 -12.54 22.24
CA GLN A 21 11.00 -13.50 22.23
C GLN A 21 11.17 -14.63 21.22
N SER A 22 12.29 -14.66 20.45
CA SER A 22 12.51 -15.65 19.40
C SER A 22 11.31 -15.74 18.45
N ALA A 23 10.80 -14.59 17.99
CA ALA A 23 9.58 -14.50 17.19
C ALA A 23 9.75 -15.29 15.88
N ASN A 24 8.80 -16.17 15.59
CA ASN A 24 8.80 -16.95 14.35
C ASN A 24 7.79 -16.44 13.31
N ARG A 25 6.88 -15.56 13.70
CA ARG A 25 5.88 -14.90 12.83
C ARG A 25 5.67 -13.47 13.32
N MET A 26 5.41 -12.56 12.39
CA MET A 26 5.08 -11.18 12.72
C MET A 26 4.00 -10.67 11.78
N LEU A 27 2.98 -10.02 12.37
CA LEU A 27 1.98 -9.25 11.63
C LEU A 27 2.40 -7.78 11.65
N ALA A 28 2.48 -7.15 10.48
CA ALA A 28 2.81 -5.74 10.36
C ALA A 28 2.05 -5.07 9.20
N VAL A 29 2.07 -3.74 9.19
CA VAL A 29 1.50 -2.93 8.11
C VAL A 29 2.53 -2.72 6.99
N PRO A 30 2.13 -2.46 5.75
CA PRO A 30 3.04 -2.26 4.61
C PRO A 30 4.13 -1.23 4.82
N LEU A 31 3.84 -0.15 5.53
CA LEU A 31 4.82 0.88 5.86
C LEU A 31 6.05 0.33 6.60
N PHE A 32 5.85 -0.60 7.54
CA PHE A 32 6.96 -1.26 8.24
C PHE A 32 7.89 -1.98 7.26
N PHE A 33 7.34 -2.74 6.32
CA PHE A 33 8.13 -3.47 5.34
C PHE A 33 8.90 -2.54 4.41
N ARG A 34 8.28 -1.46 3.94
CA ARG A 34 8.96 -0.44 3.12
C ARG A 34 10.14 0.21 3.85
N MET A 35 9.95 0.57 5.13
CA MET A 35 11.01 1.14 5.96
C MET A 35 12.17 0.16 6.17
N VAL A 36 11.89 -1.09 6.47
CA VAL A 36 12.90 -2.14 6.65
C VAL A 36 13.64 -2.41 5.34
N LYS A 37 12.93 -2.53 4.21
CA LYS A 37 13.54 -2.66 2.88
C LYS A 37 14.52 -1.51 2.62
N LYS A 38 14.08 -0.26 2.76
CA LYS A 38 14.91 0.94 2.57
C LYS A 38 16.15 0.93 3.48
N GLN A 39 16.01 0.50 4.73
CA GLN A 39 17.13 0.39 5.67
C GLN A 39 18.13 -0.67 5.23
N ILE A 40 17.69 -1.84 4.79
CA ILE A 40 18.59 -2.90 4.29
C ILE A 40 19.31 -2.41 3.02
N GLU A 41 18.60 -1.84 2.06
CA GLU A 41 19.17 -1.29 0.82
C GLU A 41 20.22 -0.21 1.12
N ARG A 42 19.94 0.68 2.09
CA ARG A 42 20.88 1.72 2.56
C ARG A 42 22.12 1.13 3.21
N GLN A 43 21.99 0.08 4.01
CA GLN A 43 23.14 -0.62 4.60
C GLN A 43 24.00 -1.30 3.53
N VAL A 44 23.35 -1.95 2.56
CA VAL A 44 24.07 -2.57 1.42
C VAL A 44 24.80 -1.51 0.61
N SER A 45 24.18 -0.36 0.33
CA SER A 45 24.77 0.72 -0.47
C SER A 45 26.01 1.36 0.18
N LYS A 46 26.08 1.36 1.52
CA LYS A 46 27.23 1.85 2.29
C LYS A 46 28.40 0.86 2.33
N GLY A 47 28.18 -0.38 1.94
CA GLY A 47 29.21 -1.41 1.94
C GLY A 47 30.22 -1.26 0.81
N PRO A 48 31.41 -1.95 0.90
CA PRO A 48 32.40 -1.98 -0.17
C PRO A 48 31.80 -2.40 -1.51
N LYS A 49 32.38 -1.92 -2.62
CA LYS A 49 31.89 -2.19 -4.00
C LYS A 49 31.71 -3.69 -4.26
N ALA A 50 32.69 -4.52 -3.85
CA ALA A 50 32.61 -5.97 -4.00
C ALA A 50 31.42 -6.60 -3.24
N TYR A 51 31.18 -6.17 -1.99
CA TYR A 51 30.04 -6.63 -1.19
C TYR A 51 28.72 -6.28 -1.86
N ARG A 52 28.58 -5.05 -2.36
CA ARG A 52 27.37 -4.61 -3.09
C ARG A 52 27.11 -5.45 -4.33
N MET A 53 28.18 -5.71 -5.14
CA MET A 53 28.07 -6.55 -6.34
C MET A 53 27.63 -7.98 -5.99
N ILE A 54 28.25 -8.60 -4.98
CA ILE A 54 27.91 -9.96 -4.54
C ILE A 54 26.47 -9.98 -4.02
N PHE A 55 26.06 -9.01 -3.18
CA PHE A 55 24.70 -8.95 -2.65
C PHE A 55 23.67 -8.89 -3.79
N TRP A 56 23.84 -7.98 -4.74
CA TRP A 56 22.87 -7.82 -5.84
C TRP A 56 22.90 -8.97 -6.83
N PHE A 57 24.03 -9.62 -7.02
CA PHE A 57 24.09 -10.86 -7.80
C PHE A 57 23.30 -11.99 -7.10
N LEU A 58 23.53 -12.22 -5.83
CA LEU A 58 22.80 -13.21 -5.06
C LEU A 58 21.30 -12.90 -5.00
N PHE A 59 20.96 -11.63 -4.86
CA PHE A 59 19.58 -11.18 -4.79
C PHE A 59 18.84 -11.30 -6.14
N ASN A 60 19.46 -10.90 -7.25
CA ASN A 60 18.79 -10.84 -8.55
C ASN A 60 18.90 -12.12 -9.39
N VAL A 61 19.98 -12.86 -9.23
CA VAL A 61 20.27 -14.05 -10.05
C VAL A 61 20.03 -15.35 -9.26
N PHE A 62 20.60 -15.45 -8.07
CA PHE A 62 20.52 -16.68 -7.28
C PHE A 62 19.17 -16.84 -6.57
N ALA A 63 18.69 -15.81 -5.88
CA ALA A 63 17.48 -15.90 -5.05
C ALA A 63 16.21 -16.31 -5.82
N PRO A 64 15.93 -15.82 -7.05
CA PRO A 64 14.72 -16.17 -7.78
C PRO A 64 14.56 -17.66 -8.07
N ILE A 65 15.69 -18.37 -8.27
CA ILE A 65 15.72 -19.79 -8.65
C ILE A 65 16.00 -20.72 -7.47
N SER A 66 16.30 -20.17 -6.29
CA SER A 66 16.72 -20.96 -5.13
C SER A 66 15.58 -21.28 -4.18
N PRO A 67 15.58 -22.45 -3.52
CA PRO A 67 14.65 -22.75 -2.44
C PRO A 67 14.79 -21.75 -1.27
N VAL A 68 13.70 -21.53 -0.54
CA VAL A 68 13.66 -20.60 0.62
C VAL A 68 14.78 -20.92 1.63
N ALA A 69 15.05 -22.18 1.90
CA ALA A 69 16.09 -22.59 2.85
C ALA A 69 17.50 -22.09 2.45
N LEU A 70 17.86 -22.16 1.16
CA LEU A 70 19.13 -21.66 0.66
C LEU A 70 19.18 -20.12 0.69
N ARG A 71 18.08 -19.47 0.34
CA ARG A 71 17.97 -17.99 0.46
C ARG A 71 18.20 -17.55 1.91
N ARG A 72 17.59 -18.24 2.88
CA ARG A 72 17.78 -17.97 4.32
C ARG A 72 19.23 -18.13 4.75
N LEU A 73 19.93 -19.16 4.26
CA LEU A 73 21.34 -19.38 4.56
C LEU A 73 22.23 -18.25 4.00
N VAL A 74 22.01 -17.90 2.73
CA VAL A 74 22.78 -16.82 2.05
C VAL A 74 22.57 -15.47 2.72
N PHE A 75 21.32 -15.13 3.06
CA PHE A 75 20.97 -13.87 3.70
C PHE A 75 20.87 -13.97 5.23
N GLN A 76 21.56 -14.95 5.86
CA GLN A 76 21.47 -15.19 7.31
C GLN A 76 21.81 -13.97 8.18
N LYS A 77 22.64 -13.06 7.68
CA LYS A 77 22.99 -11.81 8.37
C LYS A 77 21.74 -10.95 8.61
N ILE A 78 20.87 -10.85 7.60
CA ILE A 78 19.59 -10.15 7.70
C ILE A 78 18.64 -10.92 8.65
N HIS A 79 18.59 -12.25 8.55
CA HIS A 79 17.76 -13.07 9.44
C HIS A 79 18.13 -12.92 10.91
N LYS A 80 19.42 -12.78 11.23
CA LYS A 80 19.90 -12.55 12.61
C LYS A 80 19.40 -11.22 13.18
N GLU A 81 19.22 -10.18 12.36
CA GLU A 81 18.64 -8.92 12.80
C GLU A 81 17.18 -9.07 13.23
N PHE A 82 16.45 -10.03 12.67
CA PHE A 82 15.09 -10.40 13.07
C PHE A 82 15.04 -11.53 14.12
N GLY A 83 16.15 -11.80 14.82
CA GLY A 83 16.22 -12.85 15.86
C GLY A 83 16.47 -14.26 15.33
N GLY A 84 16.68 -14.44 14.03
CA GLY A 84 17.09 -15.71 13.40
C GLY A 84 16.00 -16.78 13.28
N GLN A 85 14.91 -16.68 14.03
CA GLN A 85 13.82 -17.67 14.08
C GLN A 85 12.60 -17.30 13.23
N LEU A 86 12.57 -16.07 12.71
CA LEU A 86 11.45 -15.58 11.89
C LEU A 86 11.29 -16.40 10.63
N GLN A 87 10.10 -16.93 10.38
CA GLN A 87 9.77 -17.76 9.23
C GLN A 87 9.11 -16.97 8.11
N TYR A 88 8.17 -16.11 8.46
CA TYR A 88 7.42 -15.28 7.53
C TYR A 88 6.77 -14.08 8.22
N PHE A 89 6.36 -13.14 7.41
CA PHE A 89 5.52 -12.03 7.84
C PHE A 89 4.08 -12.21 7.34
N MET A 90 3.15 -11.54 8.03
CA MET A 90 1.80 -11.30 7.55
C MET A 90 1.61 -9.79 7.35
N SER A 91 0.98 -9.40 6.27
CA SER A 91 0.66 -8.00 5.96
C SER A 91 -0.83 -7.81 5.81
N GLY A 92 -1.35 -6.71 6.36
CA GLY A 92 -2.75 -6.34 6.24
C GLY A 92 -2.98 -4.85 6.48
N ALA A 93 -4.23 -4.44 6.46
CA ALA A 93 -4.72 -3.08 6.72
C ALA A 93 -4.41 -2.02 5.64
N ALA A 94 -3.51 -2.27 4.69
CA ALA A 94 -3.23 -1.40 3.55
C ALA A 94 -2.60 -2.21 2.40
N PRO A 95 -2.59 -1.72 1.15
CA PRO A 95 -1.92 -2.36 0.04
C PRO A 95 -0.40 -2.47 0.25
N LEU A 96 0.16 -3.62 -0.07
CA LEU A 96 1.61 -3.84 -0.12
C LEU A 96 2.06 -3.82 -1.58
N ASP A 97 3.06 -3.00 -1.89
CA ASP A 97 3.63 -2.95 -3.23
C ASP A 97 4.39 -4.25 -3.57
N ILE A 98 4.32 -4.63 -4.84
CA ILE A 98 4.87 -5.90 -5.31
C ILE A 98 6.39 -5.96 -5.20
N ASP A 99 7.09 -4.82 -5.31
CA ASP A 99 8.55 -4.77 -5.21
C ASP A 99 9.02 -5.06 -3.79
N THR A 100 8.26 -4.60 -2.79
CA THR A 100 8.52 -4.93 -1.38
C THR A 100 8.23 -6.41 -1.11
N GLU A 101 7.14 -6.95 -1.63
CA GLU A 101 6.82 -8.37 -1.50
C GLU A 101 7.93 -9.25 -2.13
N ILE A 102 8.38 -8.92 -3.34
CA ILE A 102 9.47 -9.61 -4.04
C ILE A 102 10.78 -9.50 -3.23
N PHE A 103 11.07 -8.31 -2.69
CA PHE A 103 12.29 -8.10 -1.90
C PHE A 103 12.37 -9.06 -0.73
N PHE A 104 11.32 -9.13 0.08
CA PHE A 104 11.29 -10.00 1.25
C PHE A 104 11.28 -11.49 0.87
N ASP A 105 10.58 -11.87 -0.18
CA ASP A 105 10.63 -13.25 -0.67
C ASP A 105 12.06 -13.65 -1.11
N ARG A 106 12.77 -12.78 -1.82
CA ARG A 106 14.15 -13.04 -2.27
C ARG A 106 15.14 -13.22 -1.14
N ILE A 107 14.97 -12.51 -0.03
CA ILE A 107 15.82 -12.71 1.16
C ILE A 107 15.37 -13.92 2.02
N GLY A 108 14.33 -14.65 1.61
CA GLY A 108 13.84 -15.84 2.32
C GLY A 108 12.91 -15.53 3.51
N LEU A 109 12.27 -14.37 3.53
CA LEU A 109 11.28 -13.92 4.51
C LEU A 109 9.95 -13.57 3.80
N PRO A 110 9.20 -14.54 3.26
CA PRO A 110 7.98 -14.24 2.51
C PRO A 110 6.96 -13.45 3.34
N ILE A 111 6.23 -12.56 2.68
CA ILE A 111 5.12 -11.83 3.26
C ILE A 111 3.83 -12.43 2.71
N TYR A 112 2.92 -12.83 3.59
CA TYR A 112 1.59 -13.29 3.23
C TYR A 112 0.60 -12.16 3.47
N GLN A 113 -0.03 -11.68 2.40
CA GLN A 113 -1.03 -10.64 2.50
C GLN A 113 -2.39 -11.21 2.88
N GLY A 114 -3.15 -10.46 3.69
CA GLY A 114 -4.54 -10.73 4.00
C GLY A 114 -5.38 -9.47 3.86
N TYR A 115 -6.68 -9.67 3.66
CA TYR A 115 -7.65 -8.60 3.53
C TYR A 115 -8.84 -8.83 4.45
N GLY A 116 -9.37 -7.74 4.91
CA GLY A 116 -10.62 -7.65 5.65
C GLY A 116 -10.79 -6.31 6.34
N LEU A 117 -11.87 -6.20 7.07
CA LEU A 117 -12.33 -4.98 7.73
C LEU A 117 -12.66 -5.28 9.19
N THR A 118 -12.81 -4.26 10.01
CA THR A 118 -13.28 -4.43 11.39
C THR A 118 -14.62 -5.17 11.42
N GLU A 119 -15.48 -4.85 10.47
CA GLU A 119 -16.80 -5.45 10.27
C GLU A 119 -16.74 -6.93 9.88
N THR A 120 -15.59 -7.47 9.54
CA THR A 120 -15.39 -8.88 9.17
C THR A 120 -14.45 -9.64 10.12
N SER A 121 -14.22 -9.16 11.34
CA SER A 121 -13.58 -9.78 12.52
C SER A 121 -12.18 -10.41 12.33
N PRO A 122 -11.17 -9.80 11.85
CA PRO A 122 -11.04 -8.76 10.83
C PRO A 122 -10.67 -9.32 9.44
N VAL A 123 -10.59 -10.67 9.24
CA VAL A 123 -9.99 -11.27 8.04
C VAL A 123 -11.04 -11.96 7.17
N VAL A 124 -11.01 -11.67 5.88
CA VAL A 124 -11.86 -12.27 4.83
C VAL A 124 -11.06 -13.23 3.97
N THR A 125 -9.87 -12.79 3.53
CA THR A 125 -8.96 -13.58 2.69
C THR A 125 -7.54 -13.53 3.24
N VAL A 126 -6.75 -14.55 2.91
CA VAL A 126 -5.34 -14.61 3.27
C VAL A 126 -4.54 -15.45 2.27
N ASN A 127 -3.32 -14.99 1.96
CA ASN A 127 -2.29 -15.83 1.36
C ASN A 127 -1.67 -16.72 2.43
N THR A 128 -1.42 -18.01 2.10
CA THR A 128 -0.76 -18.98 2.99
C THR A 128 0.53 -19.47 2.36
N LYS A 129 1.30 -20.24 3.09
CA LYS A 129 2.52 -20.88 2.56
C LYS A 129 2.24 -21.77 1.35
N GLU A 130 1.13 -22.48 1.40
CA GLU A 130 0.69 -23.45 0.37
C GLU A 130 -0.01 -22.74 -0.80
N HIS A 131 -0.66 -21.63 -0.52
CA HIS A 131 -1.49 -20.87 -1.46
C HIS A 131 -1.12 -19.39 -1.41
N ASN A 132 0.00 -19.05 -2.05
CA ASN A 132 0.47 -17.67 -2.15
C ASN A 132 0.51 -17.24 -3.62
N ARG A 133 -0.14 -16.10 -3.90
CA ARG A 133 -0.05 -15.42 -5.21
C ARG A 133 0.27 -13.95 -4.98
N ARG A 134 1.43 -13.54 -5.48
CA ARG A 134 1.89 -12.15 -5.36
C ARG A 134 0.91 -11.16 -5.97
N GLY A 135 0.80 -9.98 -5.35
CA GLY A 135 -0.12 -8.94 -5.79
C GLY A 135 -1.59 -9.23 -5.49
N THR A 136 -1.89 -10.33 -4.77
CA THR A 136 -3.24 -10.64 -4.29
C THR A 136 -3.30 -10.65 -2.77
N VAL A 137 -4.50 -10.56 -2.23
CA VAL A 137 -4.75 -10.69 -0.80
C VAL A 137 -5.19 -12.12 -0.41
N GLY A 138 -4.96 -13.10 -1.29
CA GLY A 138 -5.19 -14.51 -1.04
C GLY A 138 -6.60 -14.99 -1.36
N ARG A 139 -6.95 -16.14 -0.76
CA ARG A 139 -8.23 -16.83 -0.93
C ARG A 139 -9.12 -16.62 0.29
N ALA A 140 -10.44 -16.78 0.08
CA ALA A 140 -11.41 -16.73 1.15
C ALA A 140 -11.08 -17.72 2.28
N LEU A 141 -11.32 -17.30 3.52
CA LEU A 141 -11.27 -18.19 4.67
C LEU A 141 -12.40 -19.24 4.61
N PRO A 142 -12.26 -20.37 5.31
CA PRO A 142 -13.36 -21.34 5.43
C PRO A 142 -14.66 -20.68 5.89
N ASN A 143 -15.78 -21.11 5.33
CA ASN A 143 -17.12 -20.57 5.61
C ASN A 143 -17.31 -19.09 5.22
N THR A 144 -16.42 -18.52 4.41
CA THR A 144 -16.52 -17.18 3.86
C THR A 144 -16.93 -17.26 2.39
N GLN A 145 -17.97 -16.53 2.02
CA GLN A 145 -18.38 -16.34 0.64
C GLN A 145 -17.99 -14.92 0.18
N ILE A 146 -17.46 -14.83 -1.02
CA ILE A 146 -17.11 -13.56 -1.64
C ILE A 146 -17.75 -13.49 -3.02
N ARG A 147 -18.38 -12.37 -3.33
CA ARG A 147 -18.97 -12.08 -4.64
C ARG A 147 -18.48 -10.71 -5.12
N ILE A 148 -18.26 -10.57 -6.39
CA ILE A 148 -18.01 -9.27 -7.02
C ILE A 148 -19.31 -8.80 -7.64
N ALA A 149 -19.78 -7.63 -7.20
CA ALA A 149 -20.97 -7.00 -7.75
C ALA A 149 -20.73 -6.46 -9.17
N ASN A 150 -21.79 -6.09 -9.89
CA ASN A 150 -21.69 -5.59 -11.26
C ASN A 150 -20.85 -4.30 -11.40
N ASP A 151 -20.78 -3.51 -10.35
CA ASP A 151 -19.97 -2.28 -10.28
C ASP A 151 -18.53 -2.53 -9.82
N GLY A 152 -18.16 -3.80 -9.54
CA GLY A 152 -16.85 -4.23 -9.09
C GLY A 152 -16.68 -4.24 -7.57
N GLU A 153 -17.74 -3.95 -6.80
CA GLU A 153 -17.68 -3.97 -5.34
C GLU A 153 -17.53 -5.40 -4.81
N ILE A 154 -16.66 -5.56 -3.81
CA ILE A 154 -16.46 -6.82 -3.09
C ILE A 154 -17.57 -6.95 -2.05
N LEU A 155 -18.36 -8.01 -2.18
CA LEU A 155 -19.40 -8.39 -1.22
C LEU A 155 -18.95 -9.60 -0.43
N VAL A 156 -19.17 -9.59 0.88
CA VAL A 156 -18.72 -10.65 1.80
C VAL A 156 -19.92 -11.17 2.60
N LYS A 157 -20.00 -12.51 2.72
CA LYS A 157 -20.98 -13.17 3.57
C LYS A 157 -20.31 -14.30 4.36
N GLY A 158 -20.60 -14.37 5.64
CA GLY A 158 -20.05 -15.41 6.50
C GLY A 158 -20.27 -15.13 7.99
N PRO A 159 -19.99 -16.11 8.87
CA PRO A 159 -20.27 -16.02 10.30
C PRO A 159 -19.43 -14.98 11.03
N HIS A 160 -18.35 -14.48 10.42
CA HIS A 160 -17.44 -13.47 10.95
C HIS A 160 -17.84 -12.03 10.55
N VAL A 161 -18.87 -11.87 9.71
CA VAL A 161 -19.43 -10.55 9.39
C VAL A 161 -20.23 -10.05 10.59
N THR A 162 -20.06 -8.75 10.91
CA THR A 162 -20.81 -8.10 11.99
C THR A 162 -22.32 -8.21 11.77
N GLN A 163 -23.08 -8.18 12.84
CA GLN A 163 -24.56 -8.12 12.77
C GLN A 163 -25.06 -6.68 12.53
N GLY A 164 -24.17 -5.68 12.65
CA GLY A 164 -24.50 -4.28 12.41
C GLY A 164 -23.76 -3.30 13.31
N TYR A 165 -24.04 -2.03 13.12
CA TYR A 165 -23.51 -0.93 13.92
C TYR A 165 -24.40 -0.66 15.13
N TYR A 166 -23.80 -0.54 16.31
CA TYR A 166 -24.52 -0.36 17.58
C TYR A 166 -25.42 0.88 17.55
N LYS A 167 -26.73 0.68 17.75
CA LYS A 167 -27.78 1.72 17.71
C LYS A 167 -27.82 2.53 16.41
N ARG A 168 -27.38 1.95 15.29
CA ARG A 168 -27.36 2.61 13.98
C ARG A 168 -27.89 1.64 12.91
N ASP A 169 -29.18 1.28 13.04
CA ASP A 169 -29.85 0.40 12.09
C ASP A 169 -29.90 1.02 10.68
N ASP A 170 -29.96 2.36 10.61
CA ASP A 170 -29.84 3.13 9.40
C ASP A 170 -28.55 2.81 8.63
N LEU A 171 -27.39 2.94 9.29
CA LEU A 171 -26.10 2.62 8.68
C LEU A 171 -25.90 1.13 8.43
N THR A 172 -26.50 0.29 9.27
CA THR A 172 -26.44 -1.17 9.08
C THR A 172 -27.14 -1.56 7.78
N ALA A 173 -28.33 -1.02 7.51
CA ALA A 173 -29.08 -1.27 6.30
C ALA A 173 -28.39 -0.75 5.02
N GLU A 174 -27.52 0.25 5.13
CA GLU A 174 -26.72 0.74 4.00
C GLU A 174 -25.62 -0.24 3.58
N VAL A 175 -25.10 -1.06 4.51
CA VAL A 175 -23.93 -1.92 4.27
C VAL A 175 -24.23 -3.42 4.33
N ILE A 176 -25.37 -3.85 4.88
CA ILE A 176 -25.78 -5.25 4.89
C ILE A 176 -27.14 -5.33 4.16
N ASP A 177 -27.14 -6.00 3.02
CA ASP A 177 -28.36 -6.16 2.23
C ASP A 177 -29.32 -7.22 2.83
N THR A 178 -30.53 -7.31 2.26
CA THR A 178 -31.56 -8.24 2.71
C THR A 178 -31.22 -9.71 2.52
N GLU A 179 -30.23 -10.02 1.67
CA GLU A 179 -29.69 -11.36 1.49
C GLU A 179 -28.56 -11.68 2.49
N GLY A 180 -28.12 -10.71 3.31
CA GLY A 180 -27.04 -10.81 4.29
C GLY A 180 -25.64 -10.68 3.70
N TRP A 181 -25.50 -10.04 2.53
CA TRP A 181 -24.20 -9.65 1.99
C TRP A 181 -23.77 -8.31 2.58
N PHE A 182 -22.53 -8.29 3.07
CA PHE A 182 -21.88 -7.06 3.53
C PHE A 182 -21.19 -6.37 2.35
N HIS A 183 -21.57 -5.12 2.11
CA HIS A 183 -21.00 -4.22 1.11
C HIS A 183 -19.74 -3.56 1.67
N THR A 184 -18.57 -3.99 1.21
CA THR A 184 -17.30 -3.56 1.80
C THR A 184 -16.88 -2.14 1.41
N GLY A 185 -17.45 -1.60 0.34
CA GLY A 185 -17.01 -0.37 -0.29
C GLY A 185 -15.64 -0.48 -0.97
N ASP A 186 -15.02 -1.67 -0.97
CA ASP A 186 -13.78 -1.94 -1.69
C ASP A 186 -14.08 -2.55 -3.06
N LEU A 187 -13.28 -2.22 -4.06
CA LEU A 187 -13.37 -2.74 -5.42
C LEU A 187 -12.30 -3.79 -5.67
N GLY A 188 -12.65 -4.85 -6.39
CA GLY A 188 -11.70 -5.91 -6.66
C GLY A 188 -12.15 -6.90 -7.70
N ILE A 189 -11.30 -7.89 -7.93
CA ILE A 189 -11.55 -9.01 -8.84
C ILE A 189 -11.14 -10.33 -8.19
N ILE A 190 -11.84 -11.39 -8.52
CA ILE A 190 -11.46 -12.75 -8.13
C ILE A 190 -11.05 -13.50 -9.39
N ASP A 191 -9.87 -14.10 -9.38
CA ASP A 191 -9.41 -14.91 -10.50
C ASP A 191 -10.04 -16.31 -10.50
N ARG A 192 -9.81 -17.07 -11.58
CA ARG A 192 -10.34 -18.45 -11.75
C ARG A 192 -9.86 -19.43 -10.67
N HIS A 193 -8.84 -19.09 -9.90
CA HIS A 193 -8.31 -19.91 -8.81
C HIS A 193 -8.75 -19.42 -7.42
N GLY A 194 -9.66 -18.42 -7.36
CA GLY A 194 -10.21 -17.89 -6.13
C GLY A 194 -9.33 -16.87 -5.39
N TYR A 195 -8.28 -16.33 -6.03
CA TYR A 195 -7.46 -15.28 -5.44
C TYR A 195 -8.10 -13.90 -5.66
N LEU A 196 -8.26 -13.15 -4.57
CA LEU A 196 -8.79 -11.80 -4.57
C LEU A 196 -7.66 -10.78 -4.78
N THR A 197 -7.88 -9.85 -5.70
CA THR A 197 -7.06 -8.64 -5.88
C THR A 197 -7.92 -7.42 -5.56
N ILE A 198 -7.40 -6.54 -4.69
CA ILE A 198 -8.06 -5.27 -4.37
C ILE A 198 -7.59 -4.21 -5.37
N ASN A 199 -8.52 -3.52 -6.00
CA ASN A 199 -8.22 -2.49 -6.99
C ASN A 199 -8.34 -1.07 -6.44
N GLY A 200 -9.04 -0.88 -5.32
CA GLY A 200 -9.22 0.42 -4.69
C GLY A 200 -10.53 0.50 -3.89
N ARG A 201 -10.96 1.74 -3.58
CA ARG A 201 -12.20 2.00 -2.87
C ARG A 201 -13.23 2.70 -3.74
N LYS A 202 -14.49 2.27 -3.66
CA LYS A 202 -15.62 2.83 -4.41
C LYS A 202 -15.76 4.34 -4.19
N LYS A 203 -15.64 4.79 -2.94
CA LYS A 203 -15.72 6.22 -2.56
C LYS A 203 -14.55 7.09 -3.05
N ASN A 204 -13.42 6.47 -3.41
CA ASN A 204 -12.24 7.18 -3.89
C ASN A 204 -12.21 7.28 -5.42
N LEU A 205 -13.13 6.60 -6.10
CA LEU A 205 -13.20 6.54 -7.55
C LEU A 205 -13.34 7.94 -8.14
N ILE A 206 -12.41 8.33 -9.01
CA ILE A 206 -12.47 9.59 -9.74
C ILE A 206 -13.27 9.37 -11.00
N VAL A 207 -14.31 10.15 -11.20
CA VAL A 207 -15.17 10.08 -12.39
C VAL A 207 -14.89 11.28 -13.28
N LEU A 208 -14.17 11.03 -14.37
CA LEU A 208 -13.82 12.08 -15.33
C LEU A 208 -15.06 12.53 -16.12
N GLY A 209 -15.02 13.76 -16.66
CA GLY A 209 -16.08 14.29 -17.51
C GLY A 209 -16.38 13.45 -18.77
N SER A 210 -15.44 12.61 -19.18
CA SER A 210 -15.63 11.63 -20.25
C SER A 210 -16.38 10.37 -19.81
N GLY A 211 -16.79 10.25 -18.55
CA GLY A 211 -17.38 9.06 -17.95
C GLY A 211 -16.36 7.95 -17.62
N LYS A 212 -15.10 8.13 -17.95
CA LYS A 212 -14.03 7.18 -17.57
C LYS A 212 -13.78 7.25 -16.06
N LYS A 213 -13.50 6.08 -15.48
CA LYS A 213 -13.25 5.91 -14.05
C LYS A 213 -11.77 5.69 -13.81
N VAL A 214 -11.20 6.37 -12.80
CA VAL A 214 -9.80 6.22 -12.39
C VAL A 214 -9.76 5.83 -10.93
N GLN A 215 -9.08 4.72 -10.64
CA GLN A 215 -8.75 4.31 -9.29
C GLN A 215 -7.47 5.02 -8.85
N PRO A 216 -7.50 5.87 -7.82
CA PRO A 216 -6.30 6.56 -7.33
C PRO A 216 -5.18 5.59 -6.97
N GLU A 217 -5.51 4.51 -6.29
CA GLU A 217 -4.58 3.51 -5.78
C GLU A 217 -3.81 2.81 -6.94
N GLU A 218 -4.44 2.66 -8.10
CA GLU A 218 -3.81 2.11 -9.31
C GLU A 218 -2.68 3.02 -9.83
N VAL A 219 -2.79 4.33 -9.65
CA VAL A 219 -1.77 5.28 -10.08
C VAL A 219 -0.70 5.43 -8.98
N GLU A 220 -1.13 5.50 -7.73
CA GLU A 220 -0.26 5.66 -6.56
C GLU A 220 0.79 4.55 -6.45
N GLN A 221 0.44 3.29 -6.79
CA GLN A 221 1.38 2.17 -6.75
C GLN A 221 2.64 2.38 -7.59
N TYR A 222 2.57 3.17 -8.66
CA TYR A 222 3.72 3.51 -9.50
C TYR A 222 4.51 4.71 -8.97
N LEU A 223 3.89 5.57 -8.17
CA LEU A 223 4.50 6.76 -7.60
C LEU A 223 5.19 6.48 -6.26
N GLU A 224 4.53 5.70 -5.38
CA GLU A 224 5.04 5.38 -4.04
C GLU A 224 6.49 4.84 -4.00
N PRO A 225 6.98 4.04 -4.97
CA PRO A 225 8.36 3.57 -4.96
C PRO A 225 9.42 4.64 -5.27
N SER A 226 9.03 5.88 -5.58
CA SER A 226 10.00 6.94 -5.85
C SER A 226 10.76 7.34 -4.58
N PRO A 227 12.10 7.41 -4.63
CA PRO A 227 12.89 7.92 -3.50
C PRO A 227 12.67 9.41 -3.25
N LEU A 228 12.18 10.16 -4.25
CA LEU A 228 11.95 11.61 -4.15
C LEU A 228 10.70 11.96 -3.35
N PHE A 229 9.77 11.01 -3.14
CA PHE A 229 8.51 11.25 -2.46
C PHE A 229 8.54 10.68 -1.03
N LYS A 230 8.15 11.51 -0.06
CA LYS A 230 7.79 11.07 1.29
C LYS A 230 6.38 10.49 1.28
N ASP A 231 5.44 11.25 0.72
CA ASP A 231 4.05 10.85 0.56
C ASP A 231 3.53 11.29 -0.81
N VAL A 232 2.58 10.53 -1.37
CA VAL A 232 1.88 10.86 -2.61
C VAL A 232 0.41 10.51 -2.46
N CYS A 233 -0.46 11.34 -3.04
CA CYS A 233 -1.90 11.12 -3.05
C CYS A 233 -2.48 11.53 -4.41
N ILE A 234 -3.12 10.58 -5.07
CA ILE A 234 -3.93 10.83 -6.27
C ILE A 234 -5.38 11.11 -5.85
N LEU A 235 -5.98 12.13 -6.43
CA LEU A 235 -7.31 12.59 -6.04
C LEU A 235 -8.06 13.22 -7.20
N GLY A 236 -9.39 13.19 -7.16
CA GLY A 236 -10.25 13.96 -8.06
C GLY A 236 -10.24 15.43 -7.64
N LEU A 237 -9.90 16.30 -8.57
CA LEU A 237 -9.95 17.75 -8.38
C LEU A 237 -11.02 18.37 -9.27
N THR A 238 -11.62 19.45 -8.80
CA THR A 238 -12.49 20.26 -9.65
C THR A 238 -11.63 21.01 -10.67
N PRO A 239 -11.90 20.91 -11.98
CA PRO A 239 -11.19 21.69 -12.99
C PRO A 239 -11.29 23.19 -12.69
N LEU A 240 -10.21 23.94 -12.93
CA LEU A 240 -10.20 25.40 -12.76
C LEU A 240 -11.00 26.13 -13.85
N ASP A 241 -11.22 25.48 -14.99
CA ASP A 241 -12.05 26.00 -16.06
C ASP A 241 -13.55 25.95 -15.67
N SER A 242 -14.18 27.10 -15.61
CA SER A 242 -15.59 27.28 -15.23
C SER A 242 -16.57 26.55 -16.18
N LEU A 243 -16.14 26.22 -17.41
CA LEU A 243 -16.95 25.49 -18.38
C LEU A 243 -17.11 23.99 -18.03
N ARG A 244 -16.34 23.47 -17.08
CA ARG A 244 -16.32 22.05 -16.67
C ARG A 244 -16.84 21.82 -15.26
N THR A 245 -17.71 22.67 -14.77
CA THR A 245 -18.35 22.51 -13.45
C THR A 245 -19.04 21.15 -13.33
N GLY A 246 -18.78 20.44 -12.23
CA GLY A 246 -19.36 19.11 -11.97
C GLY A 246 -18.55 17.93 -12.55
N GLN A 247 -17.42 18.18 -13.21
CA GLN A 247 -16.47 17.15 -13.66
C GLN A 247 -15.29 17.07 -12.71
N GLU A 248 -14.61 15.91 -12.72
CA GLU A 248 -13.34 15.76 -12.02
C GLU A 248 -12.19 15.59 -13.00
N GLU A 249 -11.00 16.03 -12.61
CA GLU A 249 -9.73 15.72 -13.25
C GLU A 249 -8.80 15.00 -12.28
N VAL A 250 -7.83 14.27 -12.82
CA VAL A 250 -6.86 13.56 -11.98
C VAL A 250 -5.82 14.56 -11.46
N GLY A 251 -5.79 14.75 -10.16
CA GLY A 251 -4.76 15.51 -9.46
C GLY A 251 -3.78 14.60 -8.73
N CYS A 252 -2.59 15.12 -8.47
CA CYS A 252 -1.56 14.50 -7.67
C CYS A 252 -1.02 15.49 -6.65
N MET A 253 -1.10 15.17 -5.36
CA MET A 253 -0.36 15.90 -4.32
C MET A 253 0.86 15.10 -3.93
N VAL A 254 2.03 15.76 -3.88
CA VAL A 254 3.33 15.16 -3.57
C VAL A 254 3.96 15.91 -2.40
N ILE A 255 4.45 15.15 -1.41
CA ILE A 255 5.33 15.63 -0.34
C ILE A 255 6.75 15.15 -0.66
N PRO A 256 7.75 16.03 -0.79
CA PRO A 256 9.12 15.62 -1.05
C PRO A 256 9.74 14.86 0.12
N ALA A 257 10.64 13.93 -0.18
CA ALA A 257 11.43 13.24 0.84
C ALA A 257 12.51 14.17 1.39
N GLU A 258 12.61 14.27 2.71
CA GLU A 258 13.53 15.18 3.41
C GLU A 258 15.00 14.92 3.04
N ASP A 259 15.40 13.65 2.91
CA ASP A 259 16.75 13.22 2.55
C ASP A 259 17.22 13.75 1.17
N HIS A 260 16.31 14.28 0.36
CA HIS A 260 16.61 14.72 -1.02
C HIS A 260 16.45 16.23 -1.21
N LEU A 261 15.96 16.96 -0.20
CA LEU A 261 15.79 18.41 -0.29
C LEU A 261 17.10 19.13 -0.55
N GLU A 262 18.18 18.66 0.08
CA GLU A 262 19.54 19.26 -0.06
C GLU A 262 20.15 19.07 -1.46
N LEU A 263 19.57 18.21 -2.31
CA LEU A 263 20.05 17.98 -3.67
C LEU A 263 19.63 19.09 -4.67
N PHE A 264 18.70 19.95 -4.26
CA PHE A 264 18.13 20.98 -5.13
C PHE A 264 18.53 22.37 -4.63
N SER A 265 18.94 23.22 -5.57
CA SER A 265 19.44 24.56 -5.30
C SER A 265 18.36 25.54 -4.82
N ASP A 266 17.13 25.29 -5.24
CA ASP A 266 15.97 26.17 -4.97
C ASP A 266 14.65 25.39 -5.10
N GLU A 267 13.56 26.00 -4.57
CA GLU A 267 12.23 25.42 -4.56
C GLU A 267 11.67 25.17 -5.97
N LYS A 268 12.00 26.03 -6.94
CA LYS A 268 11.53 25.90 -8.31
C LYS A 268 12.13 24.66 -9.00
N THR A 269 13.42 24.45 -8.82
CA THR A 269 14.13 23.27 -9.35
C THR A 269 13.62 21.98 -8.69
N LEU A 270 13.38 22.00 -7.37
CA LEU A 270 12.76 20.88 -6.65
C LEU A 270 11.37 20.57 -7.22
N LYS A 271 10.50 21.60 -7.36
CA LYS A 271 9.15 21.42 -7.88
C LYS A 271 9.18 20.80 -9.28
N LEU A 272 10.02 21.32 -10.18
CA LEU A 272 10.15 20.80 -11.54
C LEU A 272 10.63 19.34 -11.55
N ALA A 273 11.58 18.97 -10.69
CA ALA A 273 12.08 17.61 -10.57
C ALA A 273 10.99 16.64 -10.11
N LEU A 274 10.20 17.03 -9.10
CA LEU A 274 9.09 16.22 -8.59
C LEU A 274 7.97 16.06 -9.62
N GLU A 275 7.61 17.12 -10.33
CA GLU A 275 6.63 17.07 -11.42
C GLU A 275 7.09 16.13 -12.55
N ASN A 276 8.37 16.22 -12.94
CA ASN A 276 8.94 15.36 -13.96
C ASN A 276 8.97 13.89 -13.51
N GLU A 277 9.28 13.63 -12.25
CA GLU A 277 9.23 12.27 -11.69
C GLU A 277 7.82 11.68 -11.73
N VAL A 278 6.79 12.46 -11.34
CA VAL A 278 5.39 12.05 -11.46
C VAL A 278 5.05 11.71 -12.91
N ARG A 279 5.37 12.61 -13.84
CA ARG A 279 5.09 12.41 -15.28
C ARG A 279 5.81 11.18 -15.83
N LEU A 280 7.07 10.97 -15.44
CA LEU A 280 7.88 9.82 -15.87
C LEU A 280 7.28 8.51 -15.41
N ARG A 281 6.96 8.41 -14.12
CA ARG A 281 6.39 7.20 -13.53
C ARG A 281 5.00 6.88 -14.03
N CYS A 282 4.20 7.90 -14.30
CA CYS A 282 2.85 7.73 -14.85
C CYS A 282 2.82 7.40 -16.36
N LYS A 283 3.96 7.29 -17.07
CA LYS A 283 3.97 6.85 -18.47
C LYS A 283 3.42 5.44 -18.68
N VAL A 284 3.46 4.59 -17.65
CA VAL A 284 3.00 3.19 -17.71
C VAL A 284 1.48 3.06 -17.61
N VAL A 285 0.77 4.08 -17.12
CA VAL A 285 -0.68 4.09 -17.05
C VAL A 285 -1.29 4.77 -18.28
N ALA A 286 -2.54 4.41 -18.58
CA ALA A 286 -3.28 5.01 -19.70
C ALA A 286 -3.36 6.53 -19.54
N ASP A 287 -3.33 7.28 -20.66
CA ASP A 287 -3.25 8.74 -20.67
C ASP A 287 -4.30 9.42 -19.81
N TYR A 288 -5.55 8.94 -19.86
CA TYR A 288 -6.65 9.51 -19.08
C TYR A 288 -6.53 9.32 -17.55
N LYS A 289 -5.62 8.43 -17.10
CA LYS A 289 -5.33 8.18 -15.69
C LYS A 289 -4.18 9.06 -15.16
N ARG A 290 -3.44 9.70 -16.06
CA ARG A 290 -2.28 10.52 -15.68
C ARG A 290 -2.72 11.81 -15.01
N PRO A 291 -2.04 12.24 -13.93
CA PRO A 291 -2.32 13.51 -13.30
C PRO A 291 -2.15 14.68 -14.27
N THR A 292 -3.19 15.49 -14.39
CA THR A 292 -3.16 16.75 -15.17
C THR A 292 -2.72 17.92 -14.30
N SER A 293 -2.94 17.83 -12.99
CA SER A 293 -2.56 18.83 -11.99
C SER A 293 -1.65 18.17 -10.94
N ILE A 294 -0.44 18.71 -10.79
CA ILE A 294 0.53 18.22 -9.80
C ILE A 294 0.80 19.34 -8.80
N ILE A 295 0.59 19.04 -7.52
CA ILE A 295 0.72 19.98 -6.41
C ILE A 295 1.85 19.49 -5.52
N VAL A 296 2.94 20.24 -5.47
CA VAL A 296 4.04 20.01 -4.52
C VAL A 296 3.72 20.76 -3.23
N TYR A 297 3.71 20.05 -2.11
CA TYR A 297 3.39 20.60 -0.81
C TYR A 297 4.51 20.31 0.18
N MET A 298 5.03 21.34 0.85
CA MET A 298 6.16 21.24 1.79
C MET A 298 5.73 20.93 3.23
N GLY A 299 4.43 20.82 3.48
CA GLY A 299 3.88 20.46 4.79
C GLY A 299 3.63 18.95 4.93
N GLU A 300 2.88 18.59 5.95
CA GLU A 300 2.51 17.18 6.20
C GLU A 300 1.19 16.82 5.52
N MET A 301 1.12 15.60 4.99
CA MET A 301 -0.10 15.04 4.43
C MET A 301 -1.14 14.84 5.56
N PRO A 302 -2.39 15.29 5.41
CA PRO A 302 -3.45 14.97 6.36
C PRO A 302 -3.62 13.46 6.52
N MET A 303 -3.43 12.95 7.74
CA MET A 303 -3.48 11.52 8.05
C MET A 303 -4.41 11.20 9.24
N THR A 304 -4.87 9.96 9.29
CA THR A 304 -5.54 9.41 10.48
C THR A 304 -4.53 9.12 11.58
N THR A 305 -5.01 8.82 12.80
CA THR A 305 -4.17 8.33 13.92
C THR A 305 -3.43 7.03 13.58
N THR A 306 -3.95 6.25 12.64
CA THR A 306 -3.32 5.01 12.13
C THR A 306 -2.43 5.25 10.90
N LYS A 307 -2.01 6.50 10.65
CA LYS A 307 -1.13 6.89 9.54
C LYS A 307 -1.68 6.56 8.14
N LYS A 308 -3.00 6.62 7.96
CA LYS A 308 -3.64 6.52 6.64
C LYS A 308 -3.98 7.91 6.13
N ILE A 309 -3.75 8.16 4.84
CA ILE A 309 -4.07 9.44 4.19
C ILE A 309 -5.58 9.70 4.24
N LYS A 310 -5.98 10.85 4.77
CA LYS A 310 -7.36 11.35 4.73
C LYS A 310 -7.61 12.06 3.39
N ARG A 311 -7.98 11.29 2.38
CA ARG A 311 -8.10 11.78 1.00
C ARG A 311 -9.06 12.97 0.85
N SER A 312 -10.14 13.02 1.62
CA SER A 312 -11.06 14.18 1.67
C SER A 312 -10.36 15.47 2.10
N ASP A 313 -9.55 15.39 3.16
CA ASP A 313 -8.86 16.55 3.71
C ASP A 313 -7.73 16.99 2.77
N VAL A 314 -7.05 16.01 2.14
CA VAL A 314 -6.03 16.28 1.11
C VAL A 314 -6.65 16.98 -0.10
N ARG A 315 -7.85 16.57 -0.52
CA ARG A 315 -8.59 17.23 -1.62
C ARG A 315 -8.87 18.70 -1.30
N LEU A 316 -9.41 18.96 -0.13
CA LEU A 316 -9.70 20.34 0.31
C LEU A 316 -8.43 21.20 0.34
N LEU A 317 -7.33 20.63 0.86
CA LEU A 317 -6.04 21.32 0.90
C LEU A 317 -5.51 21.60 -0.52
N ALA A 318 -5.60 20.60 -1.41
CA ALA A 318 -5.16 20.71 -2.80
C ALA A 318 -5.92 21.79 -3.56
N GLU A 319 -7.24 21.83 -3.44
CA GLU A 319 -8.07 22.85 -4.06
C GLU A 319 -7.76 24.27 -3.53
N LYS A 320 -7.51 24.41 -2.23
CA LYS A 320 -7.09 25.68 -1.64
C LYS A 320 -5.73 26.16 -2.16
N LEU A 321 -4.75 25.27 -2.28
CA LEU A 321 -3.41 25.60 -2.80
C LEU A 321 -3.45 26.01 -4.28
N ARG A 322 -4.25 25.32 -5.09
CA ARG A 322 -4.43 25.67 -6.51
C ARG A 322 -4.99 27.06 -6.69
N ARG A 323 -6.08 27.39 -5.99
CA ARG A 323 -6.71 28.74 -6.08
C ARG A 323 -5.76 29.87 -5.67
N LYS A 324 -4.84 29.59 -4.71
CA LYS A 324 -3.85 30.58 -4.27
C LYS A 324 -2.74 30.80 -5.30
N ASN A 325 -2.42 29.80 -6.11
CA ASN A 325 -1.37 29.91 -7.14
C ASN A 325 -1.89 30.52 -8.45
N ASP A 326 -3.21 30.56 -8.65
CA ASP A 326 -3.86 31.14 -9.83
C ASP A 326 -4.35 32.59 -9.59
N ALA A 327 -4.30 33.09 -8.36
CA ALA A 327 -4.62 34.46 -7.96
C ALA A 327 -3.36 35.32 -7.85
#